data_2b9dc8f515f8ed43f3659771253897c0
#
_entry.id   2b9dc8f515f8ed43f3659771253897c0
#
_cell.length_a   1.000
_cell.length_b   1.000
_cell.length_c   1.000
_cell.angle_alpha   90.00
_cell.angle_beta   90.00
_cell.angle_gamma   90.00
#
_symmetry.space_group_name_H-M   'P 1'
#
loop_
_entity.id
_entity.type
_entity.pdbx_description
1 polymer ?
#
loop_
_entity_poly.entity_id
_entity_poly.type
_entity_poly.pdbx_seq_one_letter_code
_entity_poly.pdbx_strand_id
1 'polypeptide(L)'
;MPYFSGQGRVYIGARDTAGNPQGLSFVGNVPELKVSLSVETLEHQESTSGQRLTDLQLIKTKKGEFACTLEELIAVNLGLALYGTTIEQVSGTVTAEALPNPVTAGSLYLLAKQNVSSVVVKDASGTPKTLPVAQYSLNAKHGSLVINDKTTGGPYVEPFKVDYAYGAAQTTALFT
;
A
#
# COMPACT_ATOMS: atom_id res chain seq x y z
N MET A 1 37.20 -7.91 -25.55
CA MET A 1 36.53 -7.18 -24.46
C MET A 1 36.31 -8.12 -23.31
N PRO A 2 36.69 -7.78 -22.10
CA PRO A 2 36.39 -8.64 -20.95
C PRO A 2 34.87 -8.62 -20.70
N TYR A 3 34.24 -9.80 -20.69
CA TYR A 3 32.86 -9.95 -20.27
C TYR A 3 32.87 -9.99 -18.75
N PHE A 4 32.00 -9.21 -18.14
CA PHE A 4 31.75 -9.20 -16.70
C PHE A 4 30.34 -9.75 -16.45
N SER A 5 30.24 -10.73 -15.59
CA SER A 5 28.98 -11.21 -15.02
C SER A 5 29.06 -11.06 -13.50
N GLY A 6 28.15 -10.33 -12.93
CA GLY A 6 28.11 -10.08 -11.49
C GLY A 6 26.76 -10.45 -10.91
N GLN A 7 26.77 -10.94 -9.68
CA GLN A 7 25.58 -11.15 -8.87
C GLN A 7 25.68 -10.28 -7.63
N GLY A 8 24.55 -9.72 -7.19
CA GLY A 8 24.52 -8.85 -6.03
C GLY A 8 23.14 -8.81 -5.38
N ARG A 9 23.11 -8.26 -4.16
CA ARG A 9 21.84 -8.00 -3.45
C ARG A 9 21.49 -6.53 -3.61
N VAL A 10 20.23 -6.22 -3.87
CA VAL A 10 19.73 -4.85 -3.98
C VAL A 10 19.06 -4.47 -2.68
N TYR A 11 19.46 -3.31 -2.14
CA TYR A 11 18.88 -2.70 -0.96
C TYR A 11 18.40 -1.31 -1.31
N ILE A 12 17.20 -0.97 -0.86
CA ILE A 12 16.59 0.34 -1.08
C ILE A 12 16.23 0.94 0.29
N GLY A 13 16.42 2.25 0.45
CA GLY A 13 16.08 2.96 1.66
C GLY A 13 15.97 4.47 1.43
N ALA A 14 15.32 5.13 2.38
CA ALA A 14 15.20 6.58 2.38
C ALA A 14 16.53 7.25 2.72
N ARG A 15 16.63 8.55 2.43
CA ARG A 15 17.71 9.43 2.90
C ARG A 15 17.15 10.48 3.85
N ASP A 16 17.95 10.88 4.80
CA ASP A 16 17.64 12.04 5.64
C ASP A 16 17.83 13.37 4.87
N THR A 17 17.48 14.48 5.51
CA THR A 17 17.65 15.82 4.92
C THR A 17 19.09 16.20 4.64
N ALA A 18 20.05 15.54 5.28
CA ALA A 18 21.49 15.70 5.04
C ALA A 18 22.00 14.78 3.93
N GLY A 19 21.15 13.90 3.38
CA GLY A 19 21.50 12.97 2.30
C GLY A 19 22.08 11.63 2.77
N ASN A 20 22.15 11.35 4.07
CA ASN A 20 22.67 10.09 4.59
C ASN A 20 21.61 8.98 4.43
N PRO A 21 22.03 7.76 4.05
CA PRO A 21 21.10 6.64 3.93
C PRO A 21 20.55 6.26 5.31
N GLN A 22 19.24 6.10 5.36
CA GLN A 22 18.52 5.59 6.52
C GLN A 22 18.07 4.16 6.23
N GLY A 23 18.09 3.28 7.23
CA GLY A 23 17.63 1.90 7.18
C GLY A 23 17.40 1.31 5.78
N LEU A 24 18.33 0.48 5.30
CA LEU A 24 18.22 -0.15 4.00
C LEU A 24 17.44 -1.45 4.09
N SER A 25 16.40 -1.61 3.28
CA SER A 25 15.61 -2.83 3.18
C SER A 25 16.06 -3.66 1.97
N PHE A 26 16.23 -4.96 2.18
CA PHE A 26 16.46 -5.91 1.09
C PHE A 26 15.16 -6.10 0.30
N VAL A 27 15.22 -5.95 -1.03
CA VAL A 27 14.02 -5.97 -1.87
C VAL A 27 13.74 -7.35 -2.50
N GLY A 28 14.50 -8.37 -2.11
CA GLY A 28 14.37 -9.72 -2.66
C GLY A 28 15.12 -9.92 -3.97
N ASN A 29 14.63 -10.83 -4.80
CA ASN A 29 15.24 -11.13 -6.08
C ASN A 29 14.96 -10.03 -7.11
N VAL A 30 16.04 -9.54 -7.74
CA VAL A 30 16.01 -8.49 -8.77
C VAL A 30 16.72 -9.02 -10.02
N PRO A 31 16.00 -9.63 -10.97
CA PRO A 31 16.58 -10.20 -12.17
C PRO A 31 17.17 -9.15 -13.11
N GLU A 32 16.61 -7.94 -13.10
CA GLU A 32 17.08 -6.85 -13.94
C GLU A 32 17.21 -5.56 -13.15
N LEU A 33 18.39 -4.95 -13.23
CA LEU A 33 18.71 -3.66 -12.67
C LEU A 33 19.36 -2.79 -13.75
N LYS A 34 18.74 -1.66 -14.06
CA LYS A 34 19.25 -0.70 -15.03
C LYS A 34 19.45 0.66 -14.38
N VAL A 35 20.64 1.22 -14.54
CA VAL A 35 20.96 2.58 -14.11
C VAL A 35 21.33 3.38 -15.36
N SER A 36 20.59 4.45 -15.64
CA SER A 36 20.83 5.35 -16.77
C SER A 36 21.17 6.74 -16.24
N LEU A 37 22.29 7.27 -16.71
CA LEU A 37 22.70 8.63 -16.41
C LEU A 37 22.63 9.44 -17.70
N SER A 38 21.95 10.57 -17.68
CA SER A 38 21.84 11.49 -18.81
C SER A 38 22.27 12.90 -18.40
N VAL A 39 22.93 13.57 -19.30
CA VAL A 39 23.38 14.95 -19.15
C VAL A 39 22.78 15.75 -20.31
N GLU A 40 22.00 16.76 -19.98
CA GLU A 40 21.52 17.73 -20.96
C GLU A 40 22.47 18.92 -20.97
N THR A 41 22.96 19.26 -22.16
CA THR A 41 23.88 20.38 -22.36
C THR A 41 23.21 21.47 -23.19
N LEU A 42 23.53 22.72 -22.86
CA LEU A 42 23.23 23.88 -23.69
C LEU A 42 24.47 24.21 -24.48
N GLU A 43 24.35 24.22 -25.80
CA GLU A 43 25.46 24.57 -26.72
C GLU A 43 25.17 25.93 -27.36
N HIS A 44 26.17 26.79 -27.33
CA HIS A 44 26.16 28.04 -28.07
C HIS A 44 27.10 27.92 -29.28
N GLN A 45 26.61 28.32 -30.43
CA GLN A 45 27.38 28.35 -31.69
C GLN A 45 27.82 29.78 -31.99
N GLU A 46 29.07 29.93 -32.32
CA GLU A 46 29.60 31.23 -32.75
C GLU A 46 29.03 31.62 -34.12
N SER A 47 28.94 32.94 -34.34
CA SER A 47 28.43 33.48 -35.61
C SER A 47 29.44 34.29 -36.42
N THR A 48 30.70 34.39 -35.91
CA THR A 48 31.70 35.31 -36.46
C THR A 48 32.58 34.68 -37.53
N SER A 49 32.90 33.39 -37.43
CA SER A 49 33.79 32.72 -38.39
C SER A 49 33.07 32.20 -39.63
N GLY A 50 31.74 32.16 -39.67
CA GLY A 50 30.92 31.55 -40.71
C GLY A 50 30.86 30.03 -40.68
N GLN A 51 31.57 29.36 -39.77
CA GLN A 51 31.60 27.92 -39.64
C GLN A 51 30.62 27.37 -38.57
N ARG A 52 30.02 28.26 -37.77
CA ARG A 52 29.07 27.90 -36.67
C ARG A 52 29.61 26.85 -35.75
N LEU A 53 30.85 27.02 -35.31
CA LEU A 53 31.48 26.13 -34.34
C LEU A 53 30.88 26.36 -32.93
N THR A 54 30.78 25.29 -32.13
CA THR A 54 30.37 25.39 -30.73
C THR A 54 31.51 26.09 -29.97
N ASP A 55 31.24 27.27 -29.42
CA ASP A 55 32.18 28.07 -28.64
C ASP A 55 31.96 27.95 -27.13
N LEU A 56 30.74 27.53 -26.72
CA LEU A 56 30.41 27.34 -25.32
C LEU A 56 29.46 26.13 -25.14
N GLN A 57 29.79 25.30 -24.17
CA GLN A 57 28.94 24.17 -23.75
C GLN A 57 28.73 24.22 -22.26
N LEU A 58 27.48 24.35 -21.82
CA LEU A 58 27.08 24.36 -20.42
C LEU A 58 26.23 23.15 -20.08
N ILE A 59 26.49 22.52 -18.93
CA ILE A 59 25.64 21.47 -18.41
C ILE A 59 24.38 22.12 -17.82
N LYS A 60 23.21 21.84 -18.41
CA LYS A 60 21.92 22.35 -17.95
C LYS A 60 21.30 21.46 -16.88
N THR A 61 21.31 20.15 -17.11
CA THR A 61 20.66 19.20 -16.21
C THR A 61 21.41 17.86 -16.20
N LYS A 62 21.55 17.28 -15.03
CA LYS A 62 21.98 15.88 -14.86
C LYS A 62 20.82 15.06 -14.30
N LYS A 63 20.44 13.98 -14.98
CA LYS A 63 19.39 13.08 -14.56
C LYS A 63 19.97 11.70 -14.31
N GLY A 64 19.57 11.07 -13.19
CA GLY A 64 19.79 9.67 -12.93
C GLY A 64 18.44 8.95 -12.97
N GLU A 65 18.34 7.89 -13.73
CA GLU A 65 17.17 7.03 -13.79
C GLU A 65 17.56 5.63 -13.34
N PHE A 66 16.73 5.07 -12.49
CA PHE A 66 16.92 3.76 -11.92
C PHE A 66 15.67 2.92 -12.22
N ALA A 67 15.85 1.82 -12.93
CA ALA A 67 14.79 0.87 -13.23
C ALA A 67 15.20 -0.53 -12.74
N CYS A 68 14.29 -1.18 -12.02
CA CYS A 68 14.49 -2.55 -11.56
C CYS A 68 13.18 -3.35 -11.62
N THR A 69 13.31 -4.65 -11.85
CA THR A 69 12.20 -5.59 -11.77
C THR A 69 12.25 -6.27 -10.41
N LEU A 70 11.18 -6.16 -9.62
CA LEU A 70 11.04 -6.81 -8.31
C LEU A 70 10.18 -8.06 -8.47
N GLU A 71 10.68 -9.23 -8.11
CA GLU A 71 9.94 -10.49 -8.20
C GLU A 71 9.13 -10.79 -6.93
N GLU A 72 9.53 -10.23 -5.79
CA GLU A 72 8.86 -10.50 -4.52
C GLU A 72 7.79 -9.45 -4.21
N LEU A 73 6.52 -9.89 -4.12
CA LEU A 73 5.39 -9.05 -3.73
C LEU A 73 5.24 -9.00 -2.21
N ILE A 74 6.20 -8.37 -1.55
CA ILE A 74 6.16 -8.09 -0.10
C ILE A 74 5.62 -6.67 0.15
N ALA A 75 5.10 -6.42 1.36
CA ALA A 75 4.46 -5.15 1.71
C ALA A 75 5.39 -3.92 1.49
N VAL A 76 6.69 -4.08 1.78
CA VAL A 76 7.69 -3.02 1.58
C VAL A 76 7.86 -2.68 0.11
N ASN A 77 8.00 -3.70 -0.76
CA ASN A 77 8.14 -3.51 -2.21
C ASN A 77 6.88 -2.90 -2.82
N LEU A 78 5.71 -3.34 -2.36
CA LEU A 78 4.44 -2.78 -2.79
C LEU A 78 4.30 -1.31 -2.36
N GLY A 79 4.67 -0.99 -1.12
CA GLY A 79 4.71 0.39 -0.62
C GLY A 79 5.62 1.28 -1.47
N LEU A 80 6.82 0.80 -1.81
CA LEU A 80 7.75 1.51 -2.66
C LEU A 80 7.19 1.75 -4.09
N ALA A 81 6.63 0.70 -4.71
CA ALA A 81 6.10 0.78 -6.07
C ALA A 81 4.87 1.70 -6.19
N LEU A 82 4.07 1.80 -5.15
CA LEU A 82 2.82 2.55 -5.12
C LEU A 82 2.91 3.87 -4.34
N TYR A 83 4.11 4.32 -3.98
CA TYR A 83 4.34 5.51 -3.14
C TYR A 83 3.53 5.45 -1.83
N GLY A 84 3.38 4.24 -1.26
CA GLY A 84 2.66 3.98 -0.04
C GLY A 84 3.58 3.76 1.16
N THR A 85 2.99 3.74 2.34
CA THR A 85 3.67 3.31 3.57
C THR A 85 3.11 1.98 4.04
N THR A 86 3.98 1.15 4.61
CA THR A 86 3.55 -0.05 5.32
C THR A 86 3.11 0.34 6.72
N ILE A 87 1.87 0.02 7.07
CA ILE A 87 1.31 0.22 8.40
C ILE A 87 1.23 -1.13 9.09
N GLU A 88 1.81 -1.23 10.27
CA GLU A 88 1.67 -2.41 11.13
C GLU A 88 0.43 -2.24 12.02
N GLN A 89 -0.50 -3.19 11.89
CA GLN A 89 -1.64 -3.30 12.79
C GLN A 89 -1.21 -4.13 14.01
N VAL A 90 -1.21 -3.52 15.19
CA VAL A 90 -1.05 -4.22 16.46
C VAL A 90 -2.39 -4.83 16.86
N SER A 91 -2.39 -5.98 17.53
CA SER A 91 -3.60 -6.65 18.03
C SER A 91 -4.39 -5.78 19.02
N GLY A 92 -5.71 -5.92 19.02
CA GLY A 92 -6.60 -5.18 19.90
C GLY A 92 -8.06 -5.59 19.76
N THR A 93 -8.96 -4.75 20.26
CA THR A 93 -10.41 -4.93 20.16
C THR A 93 -11.08 -3.67 19.62
N VAL A 94 -12.16 -3.87 18.89
CA VAL A 94 -13.06 -2.79 18.44
C VAL A 94 -14.44 -3.07 19.01
N THR A 95 -15.08 -2.03 19.52
CA THR A 95 -16.44 -2.11 20.08
C THR A 95 -17.34 -1.16 19.31
N ALA A 96 -18.52 -1.67 18.92
CA ALA A 96 -19.58 -0.92 18.28
C ALA A 96 -19.17 -0.20 16.97
N GLU A 97 -18.34 -0.84 16.13
CA GLU A 97 -18.11 -0.33 14.76
C GLU A 97 -19.40 -0.37 13.97
N ALA A 98 -19.85 0.79 13.51
CA ALA A 98 -21.10 0.91 12.78
C ALA A 98 -20.93 0.50 11.31
N LEU A 99 -21.78 -0.39 10.83
CA LEU A 99 -21.90 -0.67 9.40
C LEU A 99 -22.65 0.47 8.69
N PRO A 100 -22.46 0.63 7.37
CA PRO A 100 -23.25 1.57 6.58
C PRO A 100 -24.76 1.35 6.75
N ASN A 101 -25.54 2.42 6.69
CA ASN A 101 -27.00 2.37 6.83
C ASN A 101 -27.64 3.00 5.57
N PRO A 102 -28.55 2.29 4.86
CA PRO A 102 -29.06 0.95 5.16
C PRO A 102 -28.12 -0.19 4.74
N VAL A 103 -28.17 -1.29 5.49
CA VAL A 103 -27.48 -2.52 5.11
C VAL A 103 -28.30 -3.26 4.06
N THR A 104 -27.65 -3.64 2.97
CA THR A 104 -28.26 -4.48 1.92
C THR A 104 -27.81 -5.92 2.12
N ALA A 105 -28.78 -6.85 2.23
CA ALA A 105 -28.49 -8.28 2.33
C ALA A 105 -27.74 -8.79 1.09
N GLY A 106 -26.71 -9.63 1.30
CA GLY A 106 -25.84 -10.15 0.24
C GLY A 106 -24.69 -9.21 -0.16
N SER A 107 -24.65 -7.97 0.33
CA SER A 107 -23.53 -7.05 0.06
C SER A 107 -22.36 -7.29 1.00
N LEU A 108 -21.13 -7.07 0.49
CA LEU A 108 -19.89 -7.19 1.22
C LEU A 108 -19.58 -5.86 1.95
N TYR A 109 -19.32 -5.93 3.23
CA TYR A 109 -18.88 -4.83 4.07
C TYR A 109 -17.48 -5.11 4.60
N LEU A 110 -16.62 -4.10 4.61
CA LEU A 110 -15.27 -4.20 5.16
C LEU A 110 -15.25 -3.59 6.56
N LEU A 111 -14.71 -4.32 7.52
CA LEU A 111 -14.39 -3.83 8.85
C LEU A 111 -13.08 -3.02 8.80
N ALA A 112 -12.91 -2.11 9.75
CA ALA A 112 -11.72 -1.25 9.81
C ALA A 112 -10.42 -2.04 10.07
N LYS A 113 -10.52 -3.28 10.54
CA LYS A 113 -9.37 -4.13 10.90
C LYS A 113 -9.42 -5.48 10.20
N GLN A 114 -8.22 -6.06 10.00
CA GLN A 114 -8.02 -7.41 9.45
C GLN A 114 -7.66 -8.41 10.56
N ASN A 115 -7.59 -9.70 10.23
CA ASN A 115 -7.34 -10.79 11.18
C ASN A 115 -8.32 -10.73 12.37
N VAL A 116 -9.61 -10.58 12.06
CA VAL A 116 -10.67 -10.43 13.06
C VAL A 116 -11.06 -11.78 13.68
N SER A 117 -11.48 -11.74 14.94
CA SER A 117 -11.97 -12.89 15.69
C SER A 117 -13.08 -12.47 16.66
N SER A 118 -13.83 -13.45 17.19
CA SER A 118 -14.89 -13.18 18.17
C SER A 118 -15.89 -12.11 17.70
N VAL A 119 -16.26 -12.15 16.42
CA VAL A 119 -17.15 -11.15 15.82
C VAL A 119 -18.56 -11.34 16.33
N VAL A 120 -19.16 -10.26 16.82
CA VAL A 120 -20.56 -10.20 17.27
C VAL A 120 -21.22 -9.01 16.60
N VAL A 121 -22.26 -9.30 15.79
CA VAL A 121 -23.07 -8.27 15.13
C VAL A 121 -24.31 -7.99 15.98
N LYS A 122 -24.54 -6.72 16.29
CA LYS A 122 -25.68 -6.27 17.10
C LYS A 122 -26.48 -5.19 16.36
N ASP A 123 -27.74 -5.09 16.64
CA ASP A 123 -28.58 -4.00 16.18
C ASP A 123 -28.44 -2.73 17.04
N ALA A 124 -29.04 -1.63 16.62
CA ALA A 124 -29.00 -0.34 17.34
C ALA A 124 -30.22 -0.12 18.26
N SER A 125 -30.95 -1.16 18.62
CA SER A 125 -32.08 -1.03 19.54
C SER A 125 -31.64 -0.66 20.95
N GLY A 126 -32.54 -0.12 21.77
CA GLY A 126 -32.27 0.21 23.17
C GLY A 126 -31.82 -0.97 24.02
N THR A 127 -32.23 -2.19 23.65
CA THR A 127 -31.69 -3.48 24.15
C THR A 127 -31.15 -4.21 22.93
N PRO A 128 -29.84 -4.08 22.63
CA PRO A 128 -29.27 -4.57 21.38
C PRO A 128 -29.48 -6.07 21.18
N LYS A 129 -30.07 -6.45 20.06
CA LYS A 129 -30.24 -7.84 19.66
C LYS A 129 -29.04 -8.30 18.87
N THR A 130 -28.54 -9.48 19.17
CA THR A 130 -27.42 -10.09 18.44
C THR A 130 -27.95 -10.76 17.17
N LEU A 131 -27.31 -10.49 16.03
CA LEU A 131 -27.57 -11.20 14.78
C LEU A 131 -26.92 -12.60 14.88
N PRO A 132 -27.68 -13.69 14.69
CA PRO A 132 -27.12 -15.03 14.72
C PRO A 132 -26.01 -15.25 13.67
N VAL A 133 -25.00 -16.04 14.01
CA VAL A 133 -23.86 -16.33 13.12
C VAL A 133 -24.30 -16.94 11.78
N ALA A 134 -25.39 -17.69 11.76
CA ALA A 134 -25.97 -18.27 10.54
C ALA A 134 -26.49 -17.22 9.53
N GLN A 135 -26.72 -15.97 9.98
CA GLN A 135 -27.26 -14.88 9.16
C GLN A 135 -26.19 -13.99 8.53
N TYR A 136 -24.93 -14.24 8.81
CA TYR A 136 -23.83 -13.54 8.18
C TYR A 136 -22.68 -14.48 7.84
N SER A 137 -21.87 -14.09 6.87
CA SER A 137 -20.65 -14.78 6.49
C SER A 137 -19.46 -13.86 6.76
N LEU A 138 -18.41 -14.39 7.39
CA LEU A 138 -17.24 -13.64 7.79
C LEU A 138 -15.99 -14.21 7.12
N ASN A 139 -15.20 -13.37 6.46
CA ASN A 139 -13.82 -13.68 6.13
C ASN A 139 -12.92 -13.00 7.17
N ALA A 140 -12.53 -13.76 8.17
CA ALA A 140 -11.76 -13.26 9.31
C ALA A 140 -10.40 -12.66 8.90
N LYS A 141 -9.72 -13.27 7.91
CA LYS A 141 -8.40 -12.82 7.45
C LYS A 141 -8.44 -11.41 6.86
N HIS A 142 -9.46 -11.12 6.06
CA HIS A 142 -9.60 -9.81 5.41
C HIS A 142 -10.50 -8.84 6.16
N GLY A 143 -11.15 -9.26 7.24
CA GLY A 143 -12.11 -8.44 7.96
C GLY A 143 -13.31 -8.08 7.11
N SER A 144 -13.77 -9.00 6.25
CA SER A 144 -14.95 -8.76 5.41
C SER A 144 -16.16 -9.54 5.89
N LEU A 145 -17.30 -8.87 5.92
CA LEU A 145 -18.57 -9.35 6.45
C LEU A 145 -19.66 -9.23 5.38
N VAL A 146 -20.44 -10.29 5.19
CA VAL A 146 -21.64 -10.29 4.35
C VAL A 146 -22.82 -10.61 5.24
N ILE A 147 -23.81 -9.73 5.33
CA ILE A 147 -25.07 -10.02 6.00
C ILE A 147 -26.00 -10.70 5.00
N ASN A 148 -26.29 -11.98 5.22
CA ASN A 148 -27.10 -12.80 4.32
C ASN A 148 -28.61 -12.60 4.58
N ASP A 149 -28.99 -12.49 5.85
CA ASP A 149 -30.38 -12.27 6.27
C ASP A 149 -30.44 -11.31 7.46
N LYS A 150 -31.30 -10.30 7.37
CA LYS A 150 -31.58 -9.34 8.43
C LYS A 150 -33.02 -9.35 8.91
N THR A 151 -33.79 -10.35 8.50
CA THR A 151 -35.23 -10.46 8.79
C THR A 151 -35.55 -11.51 9.83
N THR A 152 -34.92 -12.68 9.74
CA THR A 152 -35.16 -13.78 10.66
C THR A 152 -34.67 -13.43 12.08
N GLY A 153 -35.54 -13.61 13.08
CA GLY A 153 -35.25 -13.21 14.48
C GLY A 153 -35.41 -11.73 14.79
N GLY A 154 -35.77 -10.93 13.76
CA GLY A 154 -36.03 -9.49 13.91
C GLY A 154 -37.40 -9.15 14.53
N PRO A 155 -37.85 -7.89 14.45
CA PRO A 155 -37.19 -6.82 13.71
C PRO A 155 -35.86 -6.36 14.33
N TYR A 156 -34.88 -6.00 13.48
CA TYR A 156 -33.62 -5.38 13.88
C TYR A 156 -33.65 -3.89 13.55
N VAL A 157 -32.96 -3.09 14.37
CA VAL A 157 -32.82 -1.65 14.18
C VAL A 157 -31.44 -1.33 13.63
N GLU A 158 -31.37 -0.73 12.46
CA GLU A 158 -30.11 -0.27 11.86
C GLU A 158 -29.69 1.09 12.47
N PRO A 159 -28.37 1.43 12.46
CA PRO A 159 -27.25 0.66 11.87
C PRO A 159 -26.83 -0.52 12.71
N PHE A 160 -26.43 -1.63 12.05
CA PHE A 160 -25.78 -2.71 12.76
C PHE A 160 -24.42 -2.26 13.30
N LYS A 161 -24.06 -2.76 14.47
CA LYS A 161 -22.80 -2.51 15.15
C LYS A 161 -22.06 -3.81 15.36
N VAL A 162 -20.76 -3.79 15.13
CA VAL A 162 -19.92 -4.98 15.18
C VAL A 162 -18.88 -4.82 16.26
N ASP A 163 -18.85 -5.79 17.19
CA ASP A 163 -17.80 -5.94 18.19
C ASP A 163 -16.87 -7.06 17.73
N TYR A 164 -15.57 -6.87 17.82
CA TYR A 164 -14.60 -7.90 17.46
C TYR A 164 -13.22 -7.67 18.07
N ALA A 165 -12.45 -8.75 18.20
CA ALA A 165 -11.02 -8.69 18.43
C ALA A 165 -10.28 -8.81 17.10
N TYR A 166 -9.07 -8.28 17.01
CA TYR A 166 -8.24 -8.37 15.81
C TYR A 166 -6.77 -8.65 16.16
N GLY A 167 -6.12 -9.43 15.32
CA GLY A 167 -4.71 -9.77 15.45
C GLY A 167 -3.79 -8.80 14.72
N ALA A 168 -2.48 -9.01 14.87
CA ALA A 168 -1.48 -8.27 14.13
C ALA A 168 -1.62 -8.53 12.61
N ALA A 169 -1.41 -7.51 11.81
CA ALA A 169 -1.40 -7.58 10.36
C ALA A 169 -0.49 -6.49 9.78
N GLN A 170 0.01 -6.72 8.57
CA GLN A 170 0.69 -5.68 7.79
C GLN A 170 -0.24 -5.22 6.67
N THR A 171 -0.40 -3.93 6.56
CA THR A 171 -1.22 -3.28 5.53
C THR A 171 -0.40 -2.21 4.83
N THR A 172 -0.50 -2.13 3.52
CA THR A 172 0.09 -1.03 2.74
C THR A 172 -0.97 0.05 2.53
N ALA A 173 -0.72 1.24 3.06
CA ALA A 173 -1.55 2.41 2.78
C ALA A 173 -0.97 3.19 1.60
N LEU A 174 -1.82 3.54 0.65
CA LEU A 174 -1.47 4.43 -0.46
C LEU A 174 -1.67 5.88 -0.04
N PHE A 175 -0.76 6.74 -0.43
CA PHE A 175 -0.99 8.18 -0.36
C PHE A 175 -1.85 8.58 -1.57
N THR A 176 -3.00 9.16 -1.32
CA THR A 176 -3.88 9.76 -2.33
C THR A 176 -3.72 11.27 -2.32
#